data_afd1649b4bb3609ccc0ad295e6da8a5e
#
_entry.id   afd1649b4bb3609ccc0ad295e6da8a5e
#
_cell.length_a   1.000
_cell.length_b   1.000
_cell.length_c   1.000
_cell.angle_alpha   90.00
_cell.angle_beta   90.00
_cell.angle_gamma   90.00
#
_symmetry.space_group_name_H-M   'P 1'
#
loop_
_entity.id
_entity.type
_entity.pdbx_description
1 polymer ?
#
loop_
_entity_poly.entity_id
_entity_poly.type
_entity_poly.pdbx_seq_one_letter_code
_entity_poly.pdbx_strand_id
1 'polypeptide(L)'
;MHACGHDAHAAMLMGAAQVLQKHRKELRGTVRLLFQPAEEQCEGAKVMLEQGALDGVDAIFGFHIGTLLGADIPSGTVIAPSGCCMAAFDKFTIRVRGRGCHGSTPEKGVDPVNAAAHIVLSLQAITTREISAARSLVQTIGRIQGGDQYNIIPDEVVLEGTIRTLEDGLRQYAARRIGEVAQAAAAVFGASADCTITWGAPPVLNDPAMAELAAGAAAEVVGPEHVVT
;
A
#
# COMPACT_ATOMS: atom_id res chain seq x y z
N MET A 1 15.30 15.26 4.17
CA MET A 1 16.27 14.35 3.55
C MET A 1 15.54 13.45 2.57
N HIS A 2 16.20 13.05 1.47
CA HIS A 2 15.60 12.14 0.47
C HIS A 2 15.78 10.68 0.88
N ALA A 3 15.01 10.22 1.88
CA ALA A 3 15.15 8.87 2.42
C ALA A 3 14.73 7.76 1.43
N CYS A 4 13.81 8.07 0.51
CA CYS A 4 13.34 7.14 -0.54
C CYS A 4 14.07 7.33 -1.89
N GLY A 5 14.99 8.29 -2.01
CA GLY A 5 15.84 8.46 -3.19
C GLY A 5 15.17 9.06 -4.42
N HIS A 6 14.06 9.79 -4.27
CA HIS A 6 13.32 10.36 -5.39
C HIS A 6 14.12 11.40 -6.19
N ASP A 7 15.08 12.06 -5.59
CA ASP A 7 16.04 12.94 -6.27
C ASP A 7 16.89 12.16 -7.29
N ALA A 8 17.32 10.96 -6.94
CA ALA A 8 18.03 10.08 -7.87
C ALA A 8 17.12 9.57 -8.99
N HIS A 9 15.84 9.24 -8.70
CA HIS A 9 14.87 8.85 -9.72
C HIS A 9 14.69 9.94 -10.78
N ALA A 10 14.52 11.18 -10.34
CA ALA A 10 14.41 12.32 -11.24
C ALA A 10 15.72 12.54 -12.05
N ALA A 11 16.87 12.43 -11.40
CA ALA A 11 18.17 12.57 -12.08
C ALA A 11 18.40 11.48 -13.13
N MET A 12 18.04 10.22 -12.84
CA MET A 12 18.12 9.11 -13.81
C MET A 12 17.24 9.39 -15.03
N LEU A 13 16.00 9.86 -14.85
CA LEU A 13 15.10 10.18 -15.95
C LEU A 13 15.63 11.34 -16.79
N MET A 14 16.24 12.36 -16.16
CA MET A 14 16.90 13.45 -16.88
C MET A 14 18.10 12.97 -17.71
N GLY A 15 18.89 12.03 -17.17
CA GLY A 15 19.98 11.37 -17.89
C GLY A 15 19.49 10.57 -19.08
N ALA A 16 18.43 9.78 -18.90
CA ALA A 16 17.78 9.04 -19.99
C ALA A 16 17.25 10.00 -21.08
N ALA A 17 16.66 11.12 -20.70
CA ALA A 17 16.22 12.15 -21.65
C ALA A 17 17.35 12.68 -22.54
N GLN A 18 18.53 12.92 -21.95
CA GLN A 18 19.70 13.38 -22.71
C GLN A 18 20.20 12.34 -23.72
N VAL A 19 20.23 11.06 -23.31
CA VAL A 19 20.62 9.95 -24.20
C VAL A 19 19.61 9.82 -25.34
N LEU A 20 18.32 9.76 -25.04
CA LEU A 20 17.25 9.67 -26.03
C LEU A 20 17.27 10.85 -27.02
N GLN A 21 17.56 12.05 -26.54
CA GLN A 21 17.65 13.23 -27.38
C GLN A 21 18.84 13.14 -28.40
N LYS A 22 19.98 12.58 -27.98
CA LYS A 22 21.13 12.35 -28.88
C LYS A 22 20.78 11.35 -29.97
N HIS A 23 19.99 10.33 -29.65
CA HIS A 23 19.59 9.25 -30.57
C HIS A 23 18.19 9.46 -31.17
N ARG A 24 17.64 10.67 -31.07
CA ARG A 24 16.26 10.97 -31.53
C ARG A 24 15.94 10.51 -32.93
N LYS A 25 16.91 10.55 -33.86
CA LYS A 25 16.71 10.15 -35.28
C LYS A 25 16.60 8.62 -35.44
N GLU A 26 17.03 7.84 -34.45
CA GLU A 26 17.01 6.39 -34.45
C GLU A 26 15.74 5.84 -33.79
N LEU A 27 15.03 6.68 -33.03
CA LEU A 27 13.80 6.29 -32.32
C LEU A 27 12.66 6.05 -33.34
N ARG A 28 12.00 4.90 -33.17
CA ARG A 28 10.80 4.51 -33.90
C ARG A 28 9.58 4.62 -33.02
N GLY A 29 9.05 5.81 -32.85
CA GLY A 29 7.90 6.06 -31.95
C GLY A 29 8.10 7.31 -31.11
N THR A 30 7.31 7.38 -30.05
CA THR A 30 7.33 8.51 -29.10
C THR A 30 7.70 8.02 -27.72
N VAL A 31 8.61 8.72 -27.06
CA VAL A 31 8.93 8.52 -25.63
C VAL A 31 8.39 9.71 -24.85
N ARG A 32 7.51 9.42 -23.88
CA ARG A 32 6.95 10.40 -22.95
C ARG A 32 7.67 10.26 -21.61
N LEU A 33 8.25 11.35 -21.11
CA LEU A 33 8.93 11.39 -19.84
C LEU A 33 7.96 11.91 -18.77
N LEU A 34 7.72 11.11 -17.74
CA LEU A 34 6.76 11.42 -16.68
C LEU A 34 7.49 11.70 -15.36
N PHE A 35 7.38 12.93 -14.87
CA PHE A 35 7.86 13.33 -13.54
C PHE A 35 6.66 13.42 -12.61
N GLN A 36 6.46 12.37 -11.82
CA GLN A 36 5.30 12.24 -10.95
C GLN A 36 5.47 13.06 -9.66
N PRO A 37 4.54 13.95 -9.31
CA PRO A 37 4.51 14.61 -8.00
C PRO A 37 3.83 13.72 -6.95
N ALA A 38 3.99 14.05 -5.67
CA ALA A 38 3.23 13.49 -4.54
C ALA A 38 3.14 11.94 -4.51
N GLU A 39 4.26 11.25 -4.82
CA GLU A 39 4.30 9.78 -4.84
C GLU A 39 4.01 9.20 -3.46
N GLU A 40 4.63 9.73 -2.39
CA GLU A 40 4.46 9.28 -1.00
C GLU A 40 3.01 9.43 -0.46
N GLN A 41 2.18 10.19 -1.16
CA GLN A 41 0.77 10.35 -0.83
C GLN A 41 -0.15 9.48 -1.68
N CYS A 42 0.40 8.72 -2.63
CA CYS A 42 -0.32 7.89 -3.61
C CYS A 42 -1.35 8.67 -4.46
N GLU A 43 -1.18 9.99 -4.62
CA GLU A 43 -2.14 10.84 -5.34
C GLU A 43 -1.64 11.29 -6.72
N GLY A 44 -0.33 11.54 -6.85
CA GLY A 44 0.23 12.14 -8.06
C GLY A 44 0.01 11.31 -9.32
N ALA A 45 0.20 10.00 -9.24
CA ALA A 45 -0.05 9.10 -10.38
C ALA A 45 -1.52 9.14 -10.81
N LYS A 46 -2.46 9.14 -9.86
CA LYS A 46 -3.90 9.21 -10.14
C LYS A 46 -4.27 10.49 -10.88
N VAL A 47 -3.80 11.64 -10.39
CA VAL A 47 -4.04 12.94 -11.06
C VAL A 47 -3.45 12.95 -12.46
N MET A 48 -2.24 12.42 -12.67
CA MET A 48 -1.63 12.35 -13.99
C MET A 48 -2.42 11.45 -14.95
N LEU A 49 -2.94 10.32 -14.45
CA LEU A 49 -3.82 9.44 -15.24
C LEU A 49 -5.11 10.14 -15.65
N GLU A 50 -5.78 10.80 -14.70
CA GLU A 50 -7.00 11.57 -14.97
C GLU A 50 -6.78 12.72 -15.98
N GLN A 51 -5.56 13.24 -16.08
CA GLN A 51 -5.15 14.25 -17.05
C GLN A 51 -4.64 13.68 -18.38
N GLY A 52 -4.78 12.37 -18.61
CA GLY A 52 -4.41 11.73 -19.87
C GLY A 52 -2.89 11.48 -20.05
N ALA A 53 -2.12 11.40 -18.96
CA ALA A 53 -0.67 11.18 -19.04
C ALA A 53 -0.29 9.87 -19.76
N LEU A 54 -1.19 8.88 -19.78
CA LEU A 54 -0.99 7.60 -20.48
C LEU A 54 -1.82 7.43 -21.75
N ASP A 55 -2.48 8.48 -22.24
CA ASP A 55 -3.24 8.40 -23.48
C ASP A 55 -2.32 8.10 -24.67
N GLY A 56 -2.61 7.00 -25.39
CA GLY A 56 -1.81 6.52 -26.50
C GLY A 56 -0.43 5.97 -26.11
N VAL A 57 -0.24 5.56 -24.86
CA VAL A 57 0.97 4.89 -24.37
C VAL A 57 0.78 3.39 -24.45
N ASP A 58 1.71 2.69 -25.12
CA ASP A 58 1.69 1.23 -25.29
C ASP A 58 2.37 0.50 -24.12
N ALA A 59 3.39 1.10 -23.51
CA ALA A 59 4.13 0.54 -22.37
C ALA A 59 4.66 1.65 -21.46
N ILE A 60 4.80 1.34 -20.17
CA ILE A 60 5.40 2.23 -19.18
C ILE A 60 6.49 1.49 -18.39
N PHE A 61 7.60 2.16 -18.14
CA PHE A 61 8.69 1.68 -17.32
C PHE A 61 8.97 2.67 -16.19
N GLY A 62 9.26 2.14 -15.00
CA GLY A 62 9.67 2.91 -13.84
C GLY A 62 10.79 2.20 -13.10
N PHE A 63 11.70 2.97 -12.51
CA PHE A 63 12.79 2.44 -11.68
C PHE A 63 12.68 3.03 -10.27
N HIS A 64 12.97 2.17 -9.29
CA HIS A 64 13.15 2.59 -7.91
C HIS A 64 14.52 2.15 -7.43
N ILE A 65 15.28 3.07 -6.82
CA ILE A 65 16.55 2.72 -6.15
C ILE A 65 16.28 2.36 -4.70
N GLY A 66 17.14 1.56 -4.11
CA GLY A 66 17.13 1.28 -2.67
C GLY A 66 17.29 -0.18 -2.31
N THR A 67 17.22 -0.43 -1.01
CA THR A 67 17.35 -1.76 -0.39
C THR A 67 16.01 -2.42 -0.09
N LEU A 68 14.96 -2.08 -0.85
CA LEU A 68 13.58 -2.52 -0.61
C LEU A 68 13.41 -4.03 -0.61
N LEU A 69 14.22 -4.76 -1.38
CA LEU A 69 14.13 -6.21 -1.53
C LEU A 69 15.17 -6.98 -0.71
N GLY A 70 16.08 -6.30 -0.01
CA GLY A 70 17.07 -6.90 0.86
C GLY A 70 18.35 -6.07 1.00
N ALA A 71 18.91 -6.06 2.20
CA ALA A 71 20.17 -5.35 2.49
C ALA A 71 21.40 -6.06 1.88
N ASP A 72 21.26 -7.34 1.53
CA ASP A 72 22.35 -8.18 1.02
C ASP A 72 22.51 -8.13 -0.51
N ILE A 73 21.70 -7.33 -1.20
CA ILE A 73 21.78 -7.16 -2.65
C ILE A 73 22.93 -6.20 -2.97
N PRO A 74 23.94 -6.62 -3.75
CA PRO A 74 25.07 -5.76 -4.11
C PRO A 74 24.62 -4.52 -4.89
N SER A 75 25.29 -3.39 -4.66
CA SER A 75 25.10 -2.18 -5.48
C SER A 75 25.40 -2.48 -6.95
N GLY A 76 24.59 -1.93 -7.85
CA GLY A 76 24.68 -2.18 -9.29
C GLY A 76 23.80 -3.35 -9.77
N THR A 77 23.14 -4.06 -8.86
CA THR A 77 22.16 -5.08 -9.25
C THR A 77 20.86 -4.41 -9.71
N VAL A 78 20.33 -4.88 -10.83
CA VAL A 78 19.01 -4.51 -11.36
C VAL A 78 18.05 -5.67 -11.13
N ILE A 79 16.89 -5.36 -10.53
CA ILE A 79 15.85 -6.35 -10.27
C ILE A 79 14.66 -6.03 -11.15
N ALA A 80 14.31 -6.96 -12.04
CA ALA A 80 13.23 -6.81 -13.03
C ALA A 80 12.27 -8.01 -12.95
N PRO A 81 11.51 -8.17 -11.85
CA PRO A 81 10.67 -9.34 -11.65
C PRO A 81 9.45 -9.31 -12.58
N SER A 82 9.07 -10.48 -13.05
CA SER A 82 7.79 -10.70 -13.74
C SER A 82 6.65 -10.86 -12.72
N GLY A 83 5.44 -10.41 -13.07
CA GLY A 83 4.27 -10.53 -12.22
C GLY A 83 4.25 -9.51 -11.08
N CYS A 84 3.74 -9.92 -9.91
CA CYS A 84 3.59 -9.00 -8.79
C CYS A 84 4.92 -8.72 -8.09
N CYS A 85 5.37 -7.47 -8.07
CA CYS A 85 6.61 -7.05 -7.44
C CYS A 85 6.42 -6.18 -6.18
N MET A 86 5.27 -5.52 -6.02
CA MET A 86 4.98 -4.72 -4.83
C MET A 86 3.54 -4.91 -4.36
N ALA A 87 3.37 -5.01 -3.05
CA ALA A 87 2.05 -5.16 -2.45
C ALA A 87 1.24 -3.86 -2.54
N ALA A 88 -0.08 -4.02 -2.58
CA ALA A 88 -1.02 -2.91 -2.39
C ALA A 88 -0.76 -2.20 -1.05
N PHE A 89 -1.13 -0.93 -1.00
CA PHE A 89 -1.07 -0.11 0.20
C PHE A 89 -2.40 0.59 0.43
N ASP A 90 -3.13 0.17 1.48
CA ASP A 90 -4.37 0.83 1.89
C ASP A 90 -4.37 1.10 3.39
N LYS A 91 -5.12 2.11 3.79
CA LYS A 91 -5.38 2.45 5.19
C LYS A 91 -6.84 2.14 5.52
N PHE A 92 -7.10 1.60 6.71
CA PHE A 92 -8.43 1.57 7.29
C PHE A 92 -8.48 2.34 8.60
N THR A 93 -9.65 2.92 8.87
CA THR A 93 -9.96 3.60 10.13
C THR A 93 -11.28 3.05 10.64
N ILE A 94 -11.28 2.50 11.85
CA ILE A 94 -12.47 2.01 12.53
C ILE A 94 -12.78 2.95 13.69
N ARG A 95 -13.98 3.54 13.69
CA ARG A 95 -14.51 4.33 14.79
C ARG A 95 -15.49 3.50 15.58
N VAL A 96 -15.12 3.18 16.82
CA VAL A 96 -15.93 2.39 17.75
C VAL A 96 -16.64 3.37 18.68
N ARG A 97 -17.96 3.42 18.59
CA ARG A 97 -18.76 4.32 19.42
C ARG A 97 -19.51 3.56 20.50
N GLY A 98 -19.38 4.07 21.71
CA GLY A 98 -20.07 3.61 22.89
C GLY A 98 -20.89 4.72 23.54
N ARG A 99 -20.91 4.70 24.86
CA ARG A 99 -21.50 5.74 25.71
C ARG A 99 -20.67 5.88 26.98
N GLY A 100 -20.06 7.03 27.17
CA GLY A 100 -19.21 7.32 28.30
C GLY A 100 -19.95 7.28 29.64
N CYS A 101 -19.23 6.91 30.68
CA CYS A 101 -19.71 6.94 32.06
C CYS A 101 -18.55 6.88 33.06
N HIS A 102 -18.85 7.03 34.34
CA HIS A 102 -17.86 6.82 35.39
C HIS A 102 -17.42 5.36 35.47
N GLY A 103 -16.12 5.09 35.50
CA GLY A 103 -15.55 3.73 35.45
C GLY A 103 -16.01 2.79 36.56
N SER A 104 -16.51 3.33 37.71
CA SER A 104 -17.09 2.51 38.80
C SER A 104 -18.57 2.12 38.59
N THR A 105 -19.23 2.64 37.57
CA THR A 105 -20.63 2.36 37.24
C THR A 105 -20.78 2.01 35.72
N PRO A 106 -20.06 0.97 35.26
CA PRO A 106 -20.00 0.67 33.80
C PRO A 106 -21.35 0.26 33.22
N GLU A 107 -22.28 -0.22 34.03
CA GLU A 107 -23.64 -0.56 33.62
C GLU A 107 -24.46 0.63 33.14
N LYS A 108 -23.99 1.87 33.38
CA LYS A 108 -24.61 3.10 32.90
C LYS A 108 -24.11 3.57 31.53
N GLY A 109 -23.05 2.92 31.04
CA GLY A 109 -22.40 3.22 29.77
C GLY A 109 -22.48 2.10 28.74
N VAL A 110 -21.68 2.25 27.70
CA VAL A 110 -21.31 1.20 26.73
C VAL A 110 -19.83 1.41 26.46
N ASP A 111 -19.01 0.44 26.84
CA ASP A 111 -17.55 0.58 26.82
C ASP A 111 -16.96 0.34 25.42
N PRO A 112 -16.55 1.39 24.69
CA PRO A 112 -15.92 1.23 23.38
C PRO A 112 -14.48 0.73 23.45
N VAL A 113 -13.80 0.85 24.61
CA VAL A 113 -12.44 0.32 24.80
C VAL A 113 -12.48 -1.20 24.84
N ASN A 114 -13.43 -1.78 25.59
CA ASN A 114 -13.64 -3.21 25.62
C ASN A 114 -14.06 -3.74 24.23
N ALA A 115 -14.99 -3.07 23.54
CA ALA A 115 -15.39 -3.43 22.18
C ALA A 115 -14.22 -3.36 21.19
N ALA A 116 -13.39 -2.32 21.25
CA ALA A 116 -12.20 -2.16 20.40
C ALA A 116 -11.17 -3.28 20.62
N ALA A 117 -10.93 -3.69 21.86
CA ALA A 117 -10.04 -4.82 22.15
C ALA A 117 -10.52 -6.12 21.48
N HIS A 118 -11.81 -6.40 21.54
CA HIS A 118 -12.42 -7.56 20.88
C HIS A 118 -12.41 -7.45 19.36
N ILE A 119 -12.57 -6.25 18.79
CA ILE A 119 -12.39 -6.02 17.34
C ILE A 119 -10.97 -6.40 16.92
N VAL A 120 -9.93 -5.94 17.64
CA VAL A 120 -8.52 -6.26 17.34
C VAL A 120 -8.30 -7.77 17.28
N LEU A 121 -8.83 -8.52 18.23
CA LEU A 121 -8.72 -9.98 18.30
C LEU A 121 -9.52 -10.64 17.16
N SER A 122 -10.75 -10.20 16.91
CA SER A 122 -11.64 -10.80 15.91
C SER A 122 -11.12 -10.60 14.48
N LEU A 123 -10.49 -9.45 14.19
CA LEU A 123 -9.89 -9.18 12.89
C LEU A 123 -8.78 -10.16 12.51
N GLN A 124 -8.12 -10.81 13.48
CA GLN A 124 -7.11 -11.84 13.20
C GLN A 124 -7.71 -13.07 12.49
N ALA A 125 -9.00 -13.32 12.66
CA ALA A 125 -9.67 -14.44 11.99
C ALA A 125 -9.69 -14.29 10.46
N ILE A 126 -9.71 -13.08 9.92
CA ILE A 126 -9.69 -12.84 8.48
C ILE A 126 -8.45 -13.50 7.86
N THR A 127 -7.25 -13.19 8.36
CA THR A 127 -6.00 -13.72 7.82
C THR A 127 -5.77 -15.19 8.15
N THR A 128 -6.27 -15.66 9.31
CA THR A 128 -5.94 -16.99 9.83
C THR A 128 -6.99 -18.05 9.53
N ARG A 129 -8.22 -17.67 9.13
CA ARG A 129 -9.34 -18.60 8.92
C ARG A 129 -10.05 -18.42 7.59
N GLU A 130 -9.97 -17.24 6.95
CA GLU A 130 -10.73 -16.96 5.73
C GLU A 130 -9.84 -16.96 4.48
N ILE A 131 -8.52 -16.80 4.64
CA ILE A 131 -7.57 -16.68 3.53
C ILE A 131 -6.71 -17.95 3.44
N SER A 132 -6.58 -18.48 2.22
CA SER A 132 -5.69 -19.61 1.96
C SER A 132 -4.25 -19.28 2.30
N ALA A 133 -3.51 -20.23 2.86
CA ALA A 133 -2.10 -20.11 3.18
C ALA A 133 -1.20 -19.79 1.95
N ALA A 134 -1.69 -20.07 0.74
CA ALA A 134 -1.00 -19.75 -0.51
C ALA A 134 -1.17 -18.27 -0.95
N ARG A 135 -1.99 -17.49 -0.25
CA ARG A 135 -2.25 -16.09 -0.59
C ARG A 135 -1.70 -15.16 0.48
N SER A 136 -1.15 -14.02 0.05
CA SER A 136 -0.55 -13.06 0.97
C SER A 136 -1.53 -11.95 1.33
N LEU A 137 -1.85 -11.86 2.62
CA LEU A 137 -2.58 -10.74 3.22
C LEU A 137 -1.94 -10.36 4.55
N VAL A 138 -1.49 -9.11 4.64
CA VAL A 138 -1.05 -8.52 5.93
C VAL A 138 -2.05 -7.44 6.32
N GLN A 139 -2.58 -7.58 7.52
CA GLN A 139 -3.47 -6.62 8.16
C GLN A 139 -2.87 -6.22 9.50
N THR A 140 -2.64 -4.94 9.70
CA THR A 140 -2.01 -4.43 10.92
C THR A 140 -2.82 -3.27 11.48
N ILE A 141 -3.09 -3.29 12.78
CA ILE A 141 -3.56 -2.12 13.53
C ILE A 141 -2.32 -1.49 14.16
N GLY A 142 -1.96 -0.29 13.71
CA GLY A 142 -0.79 0.45 14.16
C GLY A 142 -1.11 1.52 15.20
N ARG A 143 -2.40 1.89 15.35
CA ARG A 143 -2.81 2.93 16.28
C ARG A 143 -4.15 2.61 16.91
N ILE A 144 -4.23 2.79 18.23
CA ILE A 144 -5.45 2.73 19.02
C ILE A 144 -5.48 4.00 19.87
N GLN A 145 -6.58 4.76 19.79
CA GLN A 145 -6.74 6.00 20.53
C GLN A 145 -8.15 6.15 21.07
N GLY A 146 -8.28 6.45 22.37
CA GLY A 146 -9.54 6.73 23.05
C GLY A 146 -9.35 6.90 24.55
N GLY A 147 -10.20 7.71 25.16
CA GLY A 147 -10.15 8.03 26.58
C GLY A 147 -9.10 9.07 26.96
N ASP A 148 -9.48 9.94 27.91
CA ASP A 148 -8.62 11.01 28.44
C ASP A 148 -8.28 10.77 29.91
N GLN A 149 -9.10 10.00 30.65
CA GLN A 149 -8.94 9.76 32.07
C GLN A 149 -9.05 8.27 32.38
N TYR A 150 -8.21 7.75 33.28
CA TYR A 150 -8.14 6.34 33.66
C TYR A 150 -9.42 5.79 34.33
N ASN A 151 -10.25 6.66 34.89
CA ASN A 151 -11.48 6.31 35.64
C ASN A 151 -12.77 6.70 34.90
N ILE A 152 -12.69 7.01 33.61
CA ILE A 152 -13.84 7.35 32.76
C ILE A 152 -13.85 6.45 31.54
N ILE A 153 -14.97 5.80 31.27
CA ILE A 153 -15.25 5.13 29.99
C ILE A 153 -15.53 6.20 28.94
N PRO A 154 -14.79 6.24 27.83
CA PRO A 154 -14.97 7.25 26.79
C PRO A 154 -16.21 6.97 25.92
N ASP A 155 -16.58 7.96 25.10
CA ASP A 155 -17.65 7.79 24.10
C ASP A 155 -17.18 7.11 22.83
N GLU A 156 -15.89 7.23 22.48
CA GLU A 156 -15.34 6.73 21.23
C GLU A 156 -13.91 6.17 21.41
N VAL A 157 -13.58 5.15 20.61
CA VAL A 157 -12.22 4.66 20.36
C VAL A 157 -11.99 4.60 18.86
N VAL A 158 -10.83 5.05 18.39
CA VAL A 158 -10.41 4.98 17.00
C VAL A 158 -9.27 3.99 16.83
N LEU A 159 -9.43 3.06 15.89
CA LEU A 159 -8.41 2.13 15.44
C LEU A 159 -7.96 2.52 14.03
N GLU A 160 -6.66 2.60 13.79
CA GLU A 160 -6.11 2.85 12.45
C GLU A 160 -5.14 1.74 12.08
N GLY A 161 -5.22 1.30 10.85
CA GLY A 161 -4.40 0.20 10.37
C GLY A 161 -4.17 0.22 8.87
N THR A 162 -3.43 -0.78 8.41
CA THR A 162 -3.06 -0.93 7.00
C THR A 162 -3.42 -2.31 6.46
N ILE A 163 -3.66 -2.37 5.15
CA ILE A 163 -3.84 -3.61 4.38
C ILE A 163 -2.71 -3.70 3.37
N ARG A 164 -2.08 -4.87 3.26
CA ARG A 164 -1.09 -5.22 2.24
C ARG A 164 -1.46 -6.54 1.61
N THR A 165 -1.50 -6.62 0.30
CA THR A 165 -1.73 -7.85 -0.46
C THR A 165 -1.16 -7.73 -1.86
N LEU A 166 -0.90 -8.85 -2.50
CA LEU A 166 -0.40 -8.94 -3.86
C LEU A 166 -1.51 -9.08 -4.91
N GLU A 167 -2.79 -9.11 -4.46
CA GLU A 167 -3.94 -9.39 -5.31
C GLU A 167 -5.06 -8.36 -5.08
N ASP A 168 -5.55 -7.71 -6.16
CA ASP A 168 -6.60 -6.71 -6.04
C ASP A 168 -7.93 -7.29 -5.53
N GLY A 169 -8.32 -8.48 -5.96
CA GLY A 169 -9.52 -9.13 -5.45
C GLY A 169 -9.46 -9.43 -3.95
N LEU A 170 -8.29 -9.80 -3.43
CA LEU A 170 -8.08 -10.00 -1.99
C LEU A 170 -8.06 -8.67 -1.22
N ARG A 171 -7.54 -7.61 -1.83
CA ARG A 171 -7.57 -6.24 -1.33
C ARG A 171 -9.00 -5.78 -1.03
N GLN A 172 -9.89 -5.92 -2.00
CA GLN A 172 -11.30 -5.54 -1.88
C GLN A 172 -12.04 -6.43 -0.87
N TYR A 173 -11.75 -7.74 -0.88
CA TYR A 173 -12.29 -8.67 0.10
C TYR A 173 -11.92 -8.27 1.52
N ALA A 174 -10.63 -8.04 1.81
CA ALA A 174 -10.15 -7.67 3.13
C ALA A 174 -10.78 -6.35 3.61
N ALA A 175 -10.85 -5.34 2.74
CA ALA A 175 -11.47 -4.05 3.05
C ALA A 175 -12.93 -4.20 3.51
N ARG A 176 -13.72 -4.99 2.78
CA ARG A 176 -15.11 -5.29 3.15
C ARG A 176 -15.20 -6.07 4.48
N ARG A 177 -14.38 -7.13 4.62
CA ARG A 177 -14.42 -8.01 5.80
C ARG A 177 -14.01 -7.31 7.07
N ILE A 178 -13.04 -6.39 7.02
CA ILE A 178 -12.65 -5.58 8.19
C ILE A 178 -13.86 -4.82 8.73
N GLY A 179 -14.65 -4.19 7.86
CA GLY A 179 -15.85 -3.47 8.28
C GLY A 179 -16.92 -4.38 8.88
N GLU A 180 -17.20 -5.51 8.23
CA GLU A 180 -18.19 -6.49 8.70
C GLU A 180 -17.82 -7.08 10.07
N VAL A 181 -16.56 -7.49 10.25
CA VAL A 181 -16.08 -8.06 11.52
C VAL A 181 -16.08 -7.01 12.62
N ALA A 182 -15.63 -5.78 12.31
CA ALA A 182 -15.63 -4.70 13.30
C ALA A 182 -17.04 -4.37 13.79
N GLN A 183 -18.00 -4.27 12.88
CA GLN A 183 -19.39 -3.98 13.21
C GLN A 183 -20.02 -5.12 14.03
N ALA A 184 -19.81 -6.38 13.65
CA ALA A 184 -20.34 -7.53 14.36
C ALA A 184 -19.73 -7.66 15.76
N ALA A 185 -18.41 -7.48 15.90
CA ALA A 185 -17.73 -7.54 17.19
C ALA A 185 -18.17 -6.40 18.14
N ALA A 186 -18.33 -5.17 17.63
CA ALA A 186 -18.83 -4.06 18.42
C ALA A 186 -20.25 -4.31 18.96
N ALA A 187 -21.13 -4.86 18.12
CA ALA A 187 -22.52 -5.14 18.45
C ALA A 187 -22.67 -6.11 19.63
N VAL A 188 -21.74 -7.04 19.80
CA VAL A 188 -21.72 -7.98 20.96
C VAL A 188 -21.70 -7.24 22.29
N PHE A 189 -21.08 -6.06 22.32
CA PHE A 189 -20.91 -5.24 23.53
C PHE A 189 -21.90 -4.04 23.57
N GLY A 190 -22.88 -4.02 22.69
CA GLY A 190 -23.84 -2.91 22.57
C GLY A 190 -23.24 -1.62 21.97
N ALA A 191 -22.01 -1.69 21.49
CA ALA A 191 -21.34 -0.60 20.79
C ALA A 191 -21.64 -0.65 19.26
N SER A 192 -21.29 0.41 18.54
CA SER A 192 -21.30 0.43 17.08
C SER A 192 -19.89 0.66 16.54
N ALA A 193 -19.63 0.20 15.32
CA ALA A 193 -18.38 0.48 14.64
C ALA A 193 -18.61 0.83 13.18
N ASP A 194 -17.94 1.90 12.72
CA ASP A 194 -17.89 2.31 11.32
C ASP A 194 -16.47 2.15 10.81
N CYS A 195 -16.31 1.53 9.65
CA CYS A 195 -15.02 1.36 9.00
C CYS A 195 -14.96 2.20 7.72
N THR A 196 -13.92 3.01 7.61
CA THR A 196 -13.59 3.76 6.40
C THR A 196 -12.30 3.24 5.81
N ILE A 197 -12.28 2.97 4.51
CA ILE A 197 -11.08 2.60 3.76
C ILE A 197 -10.59 3.82 2.98
N THR A 198 -9.32 4.16 3.18
CA THR A 198 -8.60 5.10 2.32
C THR A 198 -7.75 4.29 1.37
N TRP A 199 -8.17 4.24 0.12
CA TRP A 199 -7.49 3.51 -0.94
C TRP A 199 -6.19 4.22 -1.31
N GLY A 200 -5.09 3.50 -1.18
CA GLY A 200 -3.77 3.90 -1.66
C GLY A 200 -3.44 3.27 -3.02
N ALA A 201 -2.22 2.76 -3.17
CA ALA A 201 -1.78 2.13 -4.40
C ALA A 201 -2.24 0.68 -4.53
N PRO A 202 -2.68 0.22 -5.72
CA PRO A 202 -2.89 -1.19 -6.01
C PRO A 202 -1.56 -1.96 -6.04
N PRO A 203 -1.58 -3.31 -6.10
CA PRO A 203 -0.36 -4.08 -6.32
C PRO A 203 0.30 -3.69 -7.65
N VAL A 204 1.61 -3.66 -7.67
CA VAL A 204 2.36 -3.48 -8.92
C VAL A 204 2.53 -4.82 -9.61
N LEU A 205 1.89 -4.95 -10.77
CA LEU A 205 1.93 -6.14 -11.62
C LEU A 205 2.72 -5.81 -12.89
N ASN A 206 3.91 -6.39 -13.02
CA ASN A 206 4.72 -6.24 -14.22
C ASN A 206 4.24 -7.21 -15.29
N ASP A 207 4.02 -6.67 -16.51
CA ASP A 207 3.80 -7.49 -17.68
C ASP A 207 5.03 -8.36 -17.96
N PRO A 208 4.88 -9.69 -18.20
CA PRO A 208 6.02 -10.57 -18.38
C PRO A 208 6.93 -10.20 -19.55
N ALA A 209 6.36 -9.77 -20.69
CA ALA A 209 7.14 -9.40 -21.85
C ALA A 209 7.91 -8.09 -21.62
N MET A 210 7.30 -7.13 -20.91
CA MET A 210 7.96 -5.87 -20.56
C MET A 210 9.03 -6.08 -19.50
N ALA A 211 8.82 -7.00 -18.54
CA ALA A 211 9.85 -7.37 -17.57
C ALA A 211 11.06 -8.04 -18.23
N GLU A 212 10.82 -8.97 -19.17
CA GLU A 212 11.89 -9.60 -19.96
C GLU A 212 12.67 -8.58 -20.78
N LEU A 213 11.99 -7.65 -21.43
CA LEU A 213 12.62 -6.56 -22.20
C LEU A 213 13.50 -5.69 -21.30
N ALA A 214 12.99 -5.31 -20.12
CA ALA A 214 13.74 -4.50 -19.16
C ALA A 214 14.96 -5.25 -18.61
N ALA A 215 14.82 -6.55 -18.28
CA ALA A 215 15.91 -7.39 -17.83
C ALA A 215 17.00 -7.56 -18.90
N GLY A 216 16.62 -7.79 -20.16
CA GLY A 216 17.55 -7.88 -21.29
C GLY A 216 18.34 -6.60 -21.48
N ALA A 217 17.66 -5.45 -21.52
CA ALA A 217 18.30 -4.14 -21.63
C ALA A 217 19.23 -3.83 -20.44
N ALA A 218 18.84 -4.21 -19.24
CA ALA A 218 19.70 -4.07 -18.06
C ALA A 218 20.96 -4.94 -18.16
N ALA A 219 20.83 -6.19 -18.60
CA ALA A 219 21.96 -7.11 -18.76
C ALA A 219 23.01 -6.60 -19.77
N GLU A 220 22.61 -5.88 -20.80
CA GLU A 220 23.54 -5.24 -21.75
C GLU A 220 24.37 -4.12 -21.09
N VAL A 221 23.86 -3.50 -20.03
CA VAL A 221 24.52 -2.38 -19.35
C VAL A 221 25.35 -2.82 -18.16
N VAL A 222 24.78 -3.68 -17.29
CA VAL A 222 25.41 -4.05 -16.01
C VAL A 222 26.01 -5.46 -16.02
N GLY A 223 25.79 -6.26 -17.06
CA GLY A 223 26.12 -7.69 -17.12
C GLY A 223 24.98 -8.58 -16.62
N PRO A 224 24.78 -9.76 -17.23
CA PRO A 224 23.70 -10.66 -16.87
C PRO A 224 23.79 -11.17 -15.42
N GLU A 225 25.00 -11.26 -14.85
CA GLU A 225 25.24 -11.66 -13.47
C GLU A 225 24.73 -10.64 -12.43
N HIS A 226 24.44 -9.42 -12.86
CA HIS A 226 23.90 -8.34 -12.04
C HIS A 226 22.39 -8.10 -12.27
N VAL A 227 21.71 -8.99 -12.98
CA VAL A 227 20.26 -8.90 -13.21
C VAL A 227 19.55 -10.04 -12.50
N VAL A 228 18.54 -9.69 -11.71
CA VAL A 228 17.64 -10.62 -11.02
C VAL A 228 16.23 -10.49 -11.59
N THR A 229 15.58 -11.60 -11.95
CA THR A 229 14.23 -11.66 -12.54
C THR A 229 13.26 -12.42 -11.66
#